data_ec4bbe14e64c80a566660e2b52bd63a2
#
_entry.id   ec4bbe14e64c80a566660e2b52bd63a2
#
_cell.length_a   1.000
_cell.length_b   1.000
_cell.length_c   1.000
_cell.angle_alpha   90.00
_cell.angle_beta   90.00
_cell.angle_gamma   90.00
#
_symmetry.space_group_name_H-M   'P 1'
#
loop_
_entity.id
_entity.type
_entity.pdbx_description
1 polymer ?
#
loop_
_entity_poly.entity_id
_entity_poly.type
_entity_poly.pdbx_seq_one_letter_code
_entity_poly.pdbx_strand_id
1 'polypeptide(L)'
;EIRFIIAWLKEVKTVIYKKFTLLDSLNKRIIFLQNVIDELNLKNIQAVHGRAEEYIREKREHYDIATSRAVAKLNVLLEYMIPFVKVGGRCICMKSFEIDEELKDAEKAIEILGGKIEKVDEITLPNTDIQRKIVVIKKIKSTPNKYPRKAGMPLKEPIL
;
A
#
# COMPACT_ATOMS: atom_id res chain seq x y z
N GLU A 1 7.98 11.59 9.43
CA GLU A 1 7.43 10.34 8.85
C GLU A 1 6.89 9.38 9.91
N ILE A 2 7.59 9.21 11.01
CA ILE A 2 7.22 8.32 12.14
C ILE A 2 5.90 8.74 12.82
N ARG A 3 5.61 10.03 12.91
CA ARG A 3 4.40 10.55 13.58
C ARG A 3 3.09 10.07 12.93
N PHE A 4 3.07 9.85 11.63
CA PHE A 4 1.87 9.39 10.92
C PHE A 4 1.57 7.90 11.15
N ILE A 5 2.61 7.07 11.21
CA ILE A 5 2.46 5.65 11.54
C ILE A 5 1.91 5.51 12.97
N ILE A 6 2.42 6.29 13.92
CA ILE A 6 1.98 6.27 15.33
C ILE A 6 0.54 6.80 15.49
N ALA A 7 0.17 7.87 14.79
CA ALA A 7 -1.20 8.39 14.81
C ALA A 7 -2.19 7.37 14.24
N TRP A 8 -1.85 6.74 13.12
CA TRP A 8 -2.65 5.70 12.50
C TRP A 8 -2.76 4.44 13.39
N LEU A 9 -1.68 4.05 14.07
CA LEU A 9 -1.68 2.94 15.03
C LEU A 9 -2.55 3.22 16.28
N LYS A 10 -2.68 4.49 16.70
CA LYS A 10 -3.60 4.87 17.78
C LYS A 10 -5.07 4.70 17.38
N GLU A 11 -5.41 5.06 16.16
CA GLU A 11 -6.76 4.88 15.60
C GLU A 11 -7.11 3.38 15.47
N VAL A 12 -6.13 2.51 15.21
CA VAL A 12 -6.30 1.06 15.10
C VAL A 12 -6.73 0.42 16.43
N LYS A 13 -6.43 1.02 17.61
CA LYS A 13 -6.93 0.53 18.89
C LYS A 13 -8.46 0.43 18.97
N THR A 14 -9.18 1.23 18.20
CA THR A 14 -10.65 1.22 18.16
C THR A 14 -11.22 0.16 17.20
N VAL A 15 -10.39 -0.49 16.37
CA VAL A 15 -10.82 -1.49 15.37
C VAL A 15 -10.49 -2.90 15.85
N ILE A 16 -11.17 -3.35 16.89
CA ILE A 16 -10.91 -4.59 17.64
C ILE A 16 -10.90 -5.87 16.78
N TYR A 17 -11.52 -5.86 15.60
CA TYR A 17 -11.71 -7.05 14.77
C TYR A 17 -10.86 -7.10 13.50
N LYS A 18 -10.05 -6.08 13.21
CA LYS A 18 -9.21 -6.04 11.99
C LYS A 18 -7.80 -6.54 12.28
N LYS A 19 -7.23 -7.30 11.33
CA LYS A 19 -5.83 -7.74 11.38
C LYS A 19 -4.99 -6.87 10.45
N PHE A 20 -3.82 -6.47 10.91
CA PHE A 20 -2.90 -5.62 10.17
C PHE A 20 -1.56 -6.31 9.97
N THR A 21 -1.00 -6.17 8.77
CA THR A 21 0.36 -6.59 8.45
C THR A 21 1.15 -5.38 7.98
N LEU A 22 2.24 -5.08 8.67
CA LEU A 22 3.19 -4.02 8.33
C LEU A 22 4.37 -4.68 7.63
N LEU A 23 4.48 -4.50 6.32
CA LEU A 23 5.55 -5.09 5.50
C LEU A 23 6.60 -4.03 5.17
N ASP A 24 7.86 -4.30 5.46
CA ASP A 24 8.99 -3.47 5.03
C ASP A 24 10.21 -4.34 4.71
N SER A 25 10.97 -3.95 3.69
CA SER A 25 12.20 -4.64 3.29
C SER A 25 13.42 -4.26 4.13
N LEU A 26 13.33 -3.24 4.98
CA LEU A 26 14.41 -2.79 5.85
C LEU A 26 14.21 -3.31 7.28
N ASN A 27 15.05 -4.25 7.69
CA ASN A 27 14.96 -4.86 9.01
C ASN A 27 14.99 -3.83 10.17
N LYS A 28 15.75 -2.74 10.04
CA LYS A 28 15.77 -1.67 11.04
C LYS A 28 14.39 -1.05 11.29
N ARG A 29 13.56 -0.91 10.23
CA ARG A 29 12.19 -0.40 10.37
C ARG A 29 11.28 -1.42 11.04
N ILE A 30 11.46 -2.70 10.71
CA ILE A 30 10.69 -3.78 11.34
C ILE A 30 10.96 -3.86 12.84
N ILE A 31 12.21 -3.78 13.27
CA ILE A 31 12.58 -3.74 14.70
C ILE A 31 11.88 -2.55 15.39
N PHE A 32 11.92 -1.37 14.77
CA PHE A 32 11.22 -0.20 15.32
C PHE A 32 9.70 -0.43 15.41
N LEU A 33 9.08 -0.95 14.36
CA LEU A 33 7.65 -1.24 14.33
C LEU A 33 7.26 -2.28 15.39
N GLN A 34 8.09 -3.30 15.58
CA GLN A 34 7.86 -4.31 16.62
C GLN A 34 7.91 -3.69 18.02
N ASN A 35 8.90 -2.85 18.31
CA ASN A 35 8.98 -2.15 19.59
C ASN A 35 7.72 -1.30 19.86
N VAL A 36 7.22 -0.58 18.84
CA VAL A 36 5.99 0.22 18.96
C VAL A 36 4.77 -0.68 19.22
N ILE A 37 4.66 -1.82 18.54
CA ILE A 37 3.59 -2.80 18.73
C ILE A 37 3.60 -3.30 20.17
N ASP A 38 4.77 -3.64 20.68
CA ASP A 38 4.96 -4.19 22.03
C ASP A 38 4.67 -3.14 23.12
N GLU A 39 5.25 -1.94 23.01
CA GLU A 39 5.02 -0.84 23.96
C GLU A 39 3.56 -0.40 24.02
N LEU A 40 2.86 -0.35 22.88
CA LEU A 40 1.44 0.02 22.82
C LEU A 40 0.51 -1.17 23.07
N ASN A 41 1.06 -2.37 23.28
CA ASN A 41 0.31 -3.63 23.49
C ASN A 41 -0.75 -3.88 22.40
N LEU A 42 -0.39 -3.73 21.14
CA LEU A 42 -1.26 -3.91 19.99
C LEU A 42 -1.37 -5.40 19.64
N LYS A 43 -2.57 -5.98 19.73
CA LYS A 43 -2.78 -7.44 19.61
C LYS A 43 -3.02 -7.93 18.16
N ASN A 44 -3.53 -7.08 17.29
CA ASN A 44 -3.98 -7.47 15.96
C ASN A 44 -3.06 -6.97 14.84
N ILE A 45 -1.81 -6.66 15.17
CA ILE A 45 -0.80 -6.13 14.24
C ILE A 45 0.43 -7.01 14.29
N GLN A 46 1.00 -7.29 13.12
CA GLN A 46 2.29 -7.96 12.97
C GLN A 46 3.21 -7.15 12.06
N ALA A 47 4.49 -7.07 12.39
CA ALA A 47 5.54 -6.53 11.54
C ALA A 47 6.23 -7.70 10.81
N VAL A 48 6.38 -7.58 9.49
CA VAL A 48 6.98 -8.61 8.64
C VAL A 48 8.13 -8.02 7.85
N HIS A 49 9.32 -8.60 8.02
CA HIS A 49 10.49 -8.26 7.21
C HIS A 49 10.44 -9.02 5.89
N GLY A 50 10.46 -8.30 4.77
CA GLY A 50 10.47 -8.93 3.46
C GLY A 50 10.17 -7.94 2.32
N ARG A 51 10.41 -8.38 1.11
CA ARG A 51 10.05 -7.66 -0.11
C ARG A 51 8.64 -8.06 -0.54
N ALA A 52 7.89 -7.12 -1.10
CA ALA A 52 6.53 -7.36 -1.59
C ALA A 52 6.51 -8.49 -2.64
N GLU A 53 7.49 -8.51 -3.55
CA GLU A 53 7.61 -9.51 -4.63
C GLU A 53 7.88 -10.94 -4.13
N GLU A 54 8.35 -11.07 -2.89
CA GLU A 54 8.62 -12.35 -2.24
C GLU A 54 7.44 -12.77 -1.34
N TYR A 55 6.99 -11.85 -0.49
CA TYR A 55 5.91 -12.10 0.48
C TYR A 55 4.57 -12.41 -0.19
N ILE A 56 4.37 -11.95 -1.43
CA ILE A 56 3.16 -12.23 -2.22
C ILE A 56 2.92 -13.73 -2.43
N ARG A 57 3.96 -14.56 -2.43
CA ARG A 57 3.83 -16.01 -2.60
C ARG A 57 2.94 -16.65 -1.52
N GLU A 58 2.95 -16.07 -0.32
CA GLU A 58 2.17 -16.55 0.82
C GLU A 58 0.82 -15.83 0.95
N LYS A 59 0.71 -14.62 0.43
CA LYS A 59 -0.39 -13.69 0.73
C LYS A 59 -1.08 -13.10 -0.51
N ARG A 60 -1.05 -13.84 -1.63
CA ARG A 60 -1.74 -13.41 -2.85
C ARG A 60 -3.25 -13.35 -2.61
N GLU A 61 -3.87 -12.22 -3.03
CA GLU A 61 -5.31 -11.98 -2.92
C GLU A 61 -5.88 -12.28 -1.50
N HIS A 62 -5.09 -11.94 -0.49
CA HIS A 62 -5.38 -12.26 0.90
C HIS A 62 -6.02 -11.10 1.68
N TYR A 63 -5.67 -9.86 1.35
CA TYR A 63 -6.08 -8.69 2.12
C TYR A 63 -7.31 -8.01 1.51
N ASP A 64 -8.15 -7.43 2.37
CA ASP A 64 -9.30 -6.62 1.94
C ASP A 64 -8.83 -5.24 1.48
N ILE A 65 -7.81 -4.69 2.13
CA ILE A 65 -7.24 -3.38 1.85
C ILE A 65 -5.71 -3.47 1.90
N ALA A 66 -5.04 -2.85 0.91
CA ALA A 66 -3.63 -2.53 0.98
C ALA A 66 -3.45 -1.01 0.95
N THR A 67 -2.55 -0.47 1.78
CA THR A 67 -2.27 0.97 1.81
C THR A 67 -0.78 1.23 1.77
N SER A 68 -0.38 2.33 1.12
CA SER A 68 1.01 2.75 1.06
C SER A 68 1.15 4.26 0.92
N ARG A 69 2.30 4.78 1.37
CA ARG A 69 2.71 6.17 1.24
C ARG A 69 4.17 6.26 0.79
N ALA A 70 4.43 7.13 -0.20
CA ALA A 70 5.80 7.54 -0.60
C ALA A 70 6.79 6.39 -0.86
N VAL A 71 6.35 5.31 -1.54
CA VAL A 71 7.23 4.16 -1.85
C VAL A 71 7.83 4.28 -3.26
N ALA A 72 6.99 4.54 -4.27
CA ALA A 72 7.39 4.56 -5.68
C ALA A 72 6.38 5.34 -6.53
N LYS A 73 6.64 5.51 -7.83
CA LYS A 73 5.63 5.95 -8.80
C LYS A 73 4.42 5.01 -8.78
N LEU A 74 3.23 5.52 -9.11
CA LEU A 74 1.96 4.81 -8.94
C LEU A 74 1.92 3.48 -9.70
N ASN A 75 2.36 3.45 -10.96
CA ASN A 75 2.41 2.23 -11.77
C ASN A 75 3.27 1.12 -11.13
N VAL A 76 4.44 1.47 -10.60
CA VAL A 76 5.32 0.55 -9.87
C VAL A 76 4.71 0.13 -8.54
N LEU A 77 4.19 1.09 -7.78
CA LEU A 77 3.56 0.86 -6.48
C LEU A 77 2.41 -0.13 -6.59
N LEU A 78 1.56 0.03 -7.61
CA LEU A 78 0.40 -0.82 -7.82
C LEU A 78 0.78 -2.26 -8.20
N GLU A 79 1.91 -2.48 -8.88
CA GLU A 79 2.41 -3.84 -9.11
C GLU A 79 2.80 -4.54 -7.80
N TYR A 80 3.25 -3.78 -6.79
CA TYR A 80 3.51 -4.33 -5.46
C TYR A 80 2.24 -4.54 -4.62
N MET A 81 1.19 -3.72 -4.82
CA MET A 81 0.03 -3.71 -3.91
C MET A 81 -1.16 -4.53 -4.40
N ILE A 82 -1.56 -4.36 -5.68
CA ILE A 82 -2.79 -4.98 -6.20
C ILE A 82 -2.80 -6.52 -6.08
N PRO A 83 -1.67 -7.23 -6.30
CA PRO A 83 -1.65 -8.68 -6.14
C PRO A 83 -2.01 -9.18 -4.73
N PHE A 84 -1.77 -8.38 -3.68
CA PHE A 84 -2.12 -8.74 -2.31
C PHE A 84 -3.62 -8.64 -2.01
N VAL A 85 -4.34 -7.81 -2.77
CA VAL A 85 -5.73 -7.47 -2.47
C VAL A 85 -6.68 -8.47 -3.12
N LYS A 86 -7.71 -8.89 -2.41
CA LYS A 86 -8.81 -9.73 -2.91
C LYS A 86 -9.59 -9.00 -4.01
N VAL A 87 -10.22 -9.75 -4.91
CA VAL A 87 -11.22 -9.18 -5.82
C VAL A 87 -12.36 -8.56 -4.99
N GLY A 88 -12.74 -7.33 -5.31
CA GLY A 88 -13.66 -6.51 -4.52
C GLY A 88 -13.00 -5.63 -3.45
N GLY A 89 -11.74 -5.90 -3.09
CA GLY A 89 -10.96 -5.09 -2.15
C GLY A 89 -10.38 -3.82 -2.79
N ARG A 90 -9.55 -3.08 -2.04
CA ARG A 90 -9.05 -1.76 -2.43
C ARG A 90 -7.57 -1.58 -2.13
N CYS A 91 -6.87 -0.88 -3.03
CA CYS A 91 -5.58 -0.25 -2.73
C CYS A 91 -5.81 1.24 -2.46
N ILE A 92 -5.21 1.75 -1.38
CA ILE A 92 -5.29 3.16 -0.98
C ILE A 92 -3.87 3.74 -1.01
N CYS A 93 -3.60 4.60 -2.00
CA CYS A 93 -2.29 5.18 -2.22
C CYS A 93 -2.30 6.65 -1.80
N MET A 94 -1.49 7.00 -0.79
CA MET A 94 -1.31 8.38 -0.36
C MET A 94 -0.17 9.01 -1.16
N LYS A 95 -0.50 10.03 -1.95
CA LYS A 95 0.41 10.67 -2.91
C LYS A 95 0.56 12.17 -2.66
N SER A 96 1.55 12.81 -3.32
CA SER A 96 1.64 14.27 -3.41
C SER A 96 0.41 14.84 -4.10
N PHE A 97 0.26 16.17 -4.11
CA PHE A 97 -0.86 16.81 -4.78
C PHE A 97 -0.75 16.71 -6.31
N GLU A 98 0.45 16.93 -6.84
CA GLU A 98 0.73 16.89 -8.28
C GLU A 98 1.00 15.44 -8.72
N ILE A 99 -0.05 14.74 -9.19
CA ILE A 99 0.04 13.35 -9.63
C ILE A 99 -0.67 13.04 -10.95
N ASP A 100 -1.12 14.06 -11.69
CA ASP A 100 -1.98 13.85 -12.86
C ASP A 100 -1.26 13.09 -13.98
N GLU A 101 0.04 13.37 -14.20
CA GLU A 101 0.88 12.60 -15.11
C GLU A 101 1.10 11.18 -14.61
N GLU A 102 1.34 11.02 -13.31
CA GLU A 102 1.55 9.72 -12.68
C GLU A 102 0.29 8.82 -12.76
N LEU A 103 -0.90 9.42 -12.69
CA LEU A 103 -2.17 8.73 -12.89
C LEU A 103 -2.31 8.22 -14.32
N LYS A 104 -1.99 9.05 -15.33
CA LYS A 104 -2.00 8.64 -16.74
C LYS A 104 -1.03 7.48 -16.99
N ASP A 105 0.20 7.60 -16.52
CA ASP A 105 1.22 6.56 -16.64
C ASP A 105 0.81 5.24 -15.97
N ALA A 106 -0.09 5.30 -14.98
CA ALA A 106 -0.53 4.14 -14.24
C ALA A 106 -1.77 3.45 -14.83
N GLU A 107 -2.49 4.05 -15.78
CA GLU A 107 -3.76 3.52 -16.31
C GLU A 107 -3.62 2.09 -16.83
N LYS A 108 -2.61 1.83 -17.66
CA LYS A 108 -2.35 0.50 -18.21
C LYS A 108 -1.94 -0.52 -17.14
N ALA A 109 -1.14 -0.09 -16.16
CA ALA A 109 -0.77 -0.92 -15.03
C ALA A 109 -2.00 -1.31 -14.20
N ILE A 110 -2.88 -0.34 -13.90
CA ILE A 110 -4.13 -0.56 -13.19
C ILE A 110 -4.98 -1.61 -13.90
N GLU A 111 -5.19 -1.46 -15.20
CA GLU A 111 -5.99 -2.39 -15.99
C GLU A 111 -5.40 -3.81 -16.03
N ILE A 112 -4.11 -3.92 -16.33
CA ILE A 112 -3.40 -5.21 -16.42
C ILE A 112 -3.41 -5.95 -15.08
N LEU A 113 -3.20 -5.22 -13.98
CA LEU A 113 -3.15 -5.79 -12.63
C LEU A 113 -4.55 -6.14 -12.08
N GLY A 114 -5.62 -5.76 -12.78
CA GLY A 114 -6.99 -6.09 -12.43
C GLY A 114 -7.67 -5.04 -11.54
N GLY A 115 -7.17 -3.82 -11.55
CA GLY A 115 -7.74 -2.68 -10.83
C GLY A 115 -8.63 -1.78 -11.68
N LYS A 116 -9.29 -0.84 -11.02
CA LYS A 116 -9.99 0.31 -11.60
C LYS A 116 -9.90 1.47 -10.61
N ILE A 117 -9.62 2.68 -11.08
CA ILE A 117 -9.70 3.88 -10.23
C ILE A 117 -11.16 4.02 -9.78
N GLU A 118 -11.38 3.98 -8.47
CA GLU A 118 -12.70 4.19 -7.85
C GLU A 118 -12.91 5.67 -7.57
N LYS A 119 -11.89 6.34 -7.02
CA LYS A 119 -11.89 7.78 -6.75
C LYS A 119 -10.49 8.34 -6.51
N VAL A 120 -10.36 9.65 -6.64
CA VAL A 120 -9.20 10.43 -6.22
C VAL A 120 -9.70 11.54 -5.31
N ASP A 121 -9.39 11.48 -4.03
CA ASP A 121 -9.77 12.48 -3.05
C ASP A 121 -8.62 13.47 -2.83
N GLU A 122 -8.93 14.74 -2.77
CA GLU A 122 -8.00 15.81 -2.37
C GLU A 122 -8.20 16.11 -0.88
N ILE A 123 -7.11 16.14 -0.15
CA ILE A 123 -7.13 16.45 1.28
C ILE A 123 -6.08 17.51 1.61
N THR A 124 -6.41 18.40 2.55
CA THR A 124 -5.44 19.29 3.19
C THR A 124 -5.13 18.73 4.57
N LEU A 125 -3.85 18.61 4.91
CA LEU A 125 -3.46 18.09 6.23
C LEU A 125 -3.89 19.08 7.31
N PRO A 126 -4.49 18.62 8.42
CA PRO A 126 -4.94 19.47 9.51
C PRO A 126 -3.85 20.42 10.01
N ASN A 127 -4.19 21.69 10.21
CA ASN A 127 -3.29 22.75 10.68
C ASN A 127 -2.09 23.05 9.76
N THR A 128 -2.21 22.78 8.47
CA THR A 128 -1.18 23.07 7.46
C THR A 128 -1.82 23.45 6.13
N ASP A 129 -1.03 24.07 5.22
CA ASP A 129 -1.42 24.30 3.82
C ASP A 129 -1.00 23.14 2.91
N ILE A 130 -0.59 22.02 3.48
CA ILE A 130 -0.06 20.89 2.73
C ILE A 130 -1.22 20.07 2.16
N GLN A 131 -1.33 20.07 0.84
CA GLN A 131 -2.30 19.29 0.09
C GLN A 131 -1.73 17.90 -0.29
N ARG A 132 -2.62 16.91 -0.34
CA ARG A 132 -2.32 15.52 -0.74
C ARG A 132 -3.47 14.97 -1.56
N LYS A 133 -3.17 13.95 -2.38
CA LYS A 133 -4.21 13.15 -3.05
C LYS A 133 -4.23 11.73 -2.49
N ILE A 134 -5.41 11.20 -2.29
CA ILE A 134 -5.65 9.80 -1.94
C ILE A 134 -6.25 9.11 -3.15
N VAL A 135 -5.49 8.22 -3.77
CA VAL A 135 -5.95 7.43 -4.92
C VAL A 135 -6.47 6.10 -4.42
N VAL A 136 -7.75 5.83 -4.67
CA VAL A 136 -8.41 4.57 -4.32
C VAL A 136 -8.61 3.75 -5.59
N ILE A 137 -7.95 2.59 -5.62
CA ILE A 137 -8.06 1.60 -6.70
C ILE A 137 -8.86 0.41 -6.18
N LYS A 138 -10.03 0.15 -6.79
CA LYS A 138 -10.81 -1.06 -6.53
C LYS A 138 -10.27 -2.21 -7.38
N LYS A 139 -10.05 -3.37 -6.77
CA LYS A 139 -9.69 -4.57 -7.51
C LYS A 139 -10.96 -5.22 -8.07
N ILE A 140 -11.06 -5.35 -9.38
CA ILE A 140 -12.26 -5.83 -10.09
C ILE A 140 -12.08 -7.21 -10.71
N LYS A 141 -10.84 -7.67 -10.90
CA LYS A 141 -10.50 -9.02 -11.41
C LYS A 141 -9.19 -9.51 -10.82
N SER A 142 -8.93 -10.82 -10.86
CA SER A 142 -7.68 -11.41 -10.39
C SER A 142 -6.48 -10.89 -11.16
N THR A 143 -5.37 -10.66 -10.43
CA THR A 143 -4.10 -10.24 -11.03
C THR A 143 -3.43 -11.43 -11.72
N PRO A 144 -2.95 -11.30 -12.97
CA PRO A 144 -2.24 -12.39 -13.66
C PRO A 144 -1.03 -12.88 -12.86
N ASN A 145 -0.80 -14.20 -12.86
CA ASN A 145 0.22 -14.86 -12.04
C ASN A 145 1.66 -14.39 -12.29
N LYS A 146 1.94 -13.79 -13.45
CA LYS A 146 3.25 -13.20 -13.77
C LYS A 146 3.57 -11.93 -12.96
N TYR A 147 2.58 -11.34 -12.28
CA TYR A 147 2.75 -10.17 -11.42
C TYR A 147 2.60 -10.50 -9.92
N PRO A 148 3.35 -9.83 -9.03
CA PRO A 148 4.44 -8.92 -9.37
C PRO A 148 5.59 -9.67 -10.03
N ARG A 149 6.34 -8.98 -10.88
CA ARG A 149 7.57 -9.49 -11.48
C ARG A 149 8.66 -9.66 -10.42
N LYS A 150 9.77 -10.30 -10.79
CA LYS A 150 10.91 -10.51 -9.89
C LYS A 150 11.39 -9.19 -9.27
N ALA A 151 11.97 -9.29 -8.07
CA ALA A 151 12.48 -8.16 -7.31
C ALA A 151 13.35 -7.21 -8.17
N GLY A 152 13.01 -5.92 -8.11
CA GLY A 152 13.66 -4.85 -8.86
C GLY A 152 13.17 -4.66 -10.30
N MET A 153 12.47 -5.61 -10.91
CA MET A 153 11.94 -5.47 -12.28
C MET A 153 10.88 -4.37 -12.41
N PRO A 154 9.92 -4.24 -11.47
CA PRO A 154 8.93 -3.17 -11.57
C PRO A 154 9.53 -1.76 -11.62
N LEU A 155 10.66 -1.56 -10.91
CA LEU A 155 11.39 -0.27 -10.91
C LEU A 155 12.20 -0.04 -12.19
N LYS A 156 12.80 -1.09 -12.76
CA LYS A 156 13.63 -0.99 -13.96
C LYS A 156 12.80 -0.82 -15.23
N GLU A 157 11.70 -1.51 -15.30
CA GLU A 157 10.81 -1.57 -16.45
C GLU A 157 9.35 -1.39 -15.99
N PRO A 158 8.93 -0.17 -15.61
CA PRO A 158 7.55 0.08 -15.20
C PRO A 158 6.56 -0.33 -16.28
N ILE A 159 5.37 -0.77 -15.89
CA ILE A 159 4.25 -0.98 -16.83
C ILE A 159 3.75 0.40 -17.28
N LEU A 160 3.86 0.69 -18.58
CA LEU A 160 3.46 1.94 -19.22
C LEU A 160 2.38 1.67 -20.28
#